data_db6dc60fbd6644571e82024113bac198
#
_entry.id   db6dc60fbd6644571e82024113bac198
#
_cell.length_a   1.000
_cell.length_b   1.000
_cell.length_c   1.000
_cell.angle_alpha   90.00
_cell.angle_beta   90.00
_cell.angle_gamma   90.00
#
_symmetry.space_group_name_H-M   'P 1'
#
loop_
_entity.id
_entity.type
_entity.pdbx_description
1 polymer ?
#
loop_
_entity_poly.entity_id
_entity_poly.type
_entity_poly.pdbx_seq_one_letter_code
_entity_poly.pdbx_strand_id
1 'polypeptide(L)'
;MTQNEIDRASIEKAKELFISGDVYAIEVGTVVGLQAIHRALFDGLYPFAGEIRKLNISKGGFRFANSLYLIPALEAIEKMPESTFEEIIAKYVEMNIAHPFMEGNGRATRI
;
A
#
# COMPACT_ATOMS: atom_id res chain seq x y z
N MET A 1 -8.23 8.37 17.84
CA MET A 1 -7.60 9.36 16.94
C MET A 1 -8.56 9.77 15.85
N THR A 2 -8.57 11.05 15.51
CA THR A 2 -9.29 11.52 14.32
C THR A 2 -8.52 11.17 13.06
N GLN A 3 -9.20 11.20 11.92
CA GLN A 3 -8.52 10.95 10.63
C GLN A 3 -7.42 11.98 10.36
N ASN A 4 -7.62 13.25 10.75
CA ASN A 4 -6.60 14.28 10.60
C ASN A 4 -5.35 14.01 11.45
N GLU A 5 -5.53 13.48 12.65
CA GLU A 5 -4.42 13.10 13.53
C GLU A 5 -3.63 11.92 12.94
N ILE A 6 -4.33 10.93 12.39
CA ILE A 6 -3.73 9.78 11.72
C ILE A 6 -2.94 10.25 10.51
N ASP A 7 -3.50 11.15 9.71
CA ASP A 7 -2.83 11.68 8.51
C ASP A 7 -1.54 12.41 8.87
N ARG A 8 -1.57 13.26 9.90
CA ARG A 8 -0.37 13.97 10.38
C ARG A 8 0.70 13.01 10.89
N ALA A 9 0.28 12.04 11.72
CA ALA A 9 1.21 11.07 12.28
C ALA A 9 1.86 10.21 11.19
N SER A 10 1.09 9.80 10.17
CA SER A 10 1.63 9.02 9.06
C SER A 10 2.61 9.82 8.20
N ILE A 11 2.39 11.13 8.03
CA ILE A 11 3.32 12.01 7.32
C ILE A 11 4.66 12.07 8.08
N GLU A 12 4.63 12.22 9.40
CA GLU A 12 5.86 12.23 10.21
C GLU A 12 6.60 10.89 10.12
N LYS A 13 5.86 9.77 10.14
CA LYS A 13 6.47 8.45 9.97
C LYS A 13 7.09 8.29 8.58
N ALA A 14 6.47 8.82 7.53
CA ALA A 14 7.04 8.82 6.19
C ALA A 14 8.34 9.61 6.13
N LYS A 15 8.38 10.79 6.76
CA LYS A 15 9.59 11.60 6.86
C LYS A 15 10.72 10.85 7.56
N GLU A 16 10.43 10.20 8.68
CA GLU A 16 11.40 9.41 9.43
C GLU A 16 11.94 8.26 8.59
N LEU A 17 11.08 7.59 7.82
CA LEU A 17 11.46 6.48 6.95
C LEU A 17 12.51 6.91 5.92
N PHE A 18 12.35 8.10 5.34
CA PHE A 18 13.32 8.65 4.38
C PHE A 18 14.58 9.20 5.06
N ILE A 19 14.43 9.92 6.17
CA ILE A 19 15.55 10.53 6.90
C ILE A 19 16.48 9.46 7.46
N SER A 20 15.94 8.38 8.04
CA SER A 20 16.74 7.29 8.60
C SER A 20 17.39 6.41 7.54
N GLY A 21 16.90 6.45 6.30
CA GLY A 21 17.35 5.58 5.22
C GLY A 21 16.73 4.19 5.25
N ASP A 22 15.85 3.91 6.20
CA ASP A 22 15.20 2.60 6.31
C ASP A 22 14.36 2.24 5.08
N VAL A 23 13.87 3.26 4.34
CA VAL A 23 13.13 3.04 3.10
C VAL A 23 13.94 2.24 2.06
N TYR A 24 15.25 2.40 2.05
CA TYR A 24 16.13 1.70 1.11
C TYR A 24 16.31 0.21 1.44
N ALA A 25 15.94 -0.22 2.64
CA ALA A 25 15.96 -1.62 3.04
C ALA A 25 14.68 -2.36 2.63
N ILE A 26 13.65 -1.63 2.18
CA ILE A 26 12.36 -2.22 1.80
C ILE A 26 12.45 -2.70 0.36
N GLU A 27 11.98 -3.94 0.14
CA GLU A 27 11.95 -4.56 -1.18
C GLU A 27 10.96 -3.83 -2.11
N VAL A 28 11.43 -3.45 -3.30
CA VAL A 28 10.63 -2.73 -4.28
C VAL A 28 9.88 -3.70 -5.19
N GLY A 29 8.63 -3.37 -5.51
CA GLY A 29 7.83 -4.12 -6.48
C GLY A 29 7.21 -5.41 -5.96
N THR A 30 7.29 -5.68 -4.66
CA THR A 30 6.72 -6.88 -4.06
C THR A 30 5.57 -6.54 -3.10
N VAL A 31 4.70 -7.51 -2.86
CA VAL A 31 3.60 -7.37 -1.88
C VAL A 31 4.17 -7.24 -0.47
N VAL A 32 5.19 -8.02 -0.15
CA VAL A 32 5.86 -7.97 1.16
C VAL A 32 6.46 -6.58 1.40
N GLY A 33 7.10 -5.99 0.38
CA GLY A 33 7.63 -4.63 0.46
C GLY A 33 6.55 -3.59 0.69
N LEU A 34 5.42 -3.70 -0.02
CA LEU A 34 4.29 -2.80 0.15
C LEU A 34 3.68 -2.92 1.54
N GLN A 35 3.56 -4.15 2.07
CA GLN A 35 3.10 -4.38 3.44
C GLN A 35 4.05 -3.73 4.46
N ALA A 36 5.37 -3.81 4.23
CA ALA A 36 6.36 -3.19 5.10
C ALA A 36 6.23 -1.67 5.11
N ILE A 37 5.98 -1.06 3.96
CA ILE A 37 5.74 0.38 3.84
C ILE A 37 4.47 0.77 4.59
N HIS A 38 3.38 0.05 4.38
CA HIS A 38 2.11 0.32 5.05
C HIS A 38 2.26 0.21 6.56
N ARG A 39 2.97 -0.81 7.04
CA ARG A 39 3.25 -0.96 8.47
C ARG A 39 4.09 0.19 9.01
N ALA A 40 5.13 0.60 8.28
CA ALA A 40 5.99 1.71 8.69
C ALA A 40 5.21 3.02 8.83
N LEU A 41 4.23 3.26 7.94
CA LEU A 41 3.43 4.49 7.96
C LEU A 41 2.34 4.47 9.04
N PHE A 42 1.75 3.32 9.32
CA PHE A 42 0.50 3.24 10.09
C PHE A 42 0.59 2.40 11.37
N ASP A 43 1.74 1.85 11.71
CA ASP A 43 1.91 1.10 12.95
C ASP A 43 1.55 1.96 14.16
N GLY A 44 0.67 1.42 15.02
CA GLY A 44 0.14 2.17 16.14
C GLY A 44 -0.98 3.14 15.79
N LEU A 45 -1.27 3.38 14.50
CA LEU A 45 -2.33 4.26 14.03
C LEU A 45 -3.56 3.48 13.59
N TYR A 46 -3.35 2.35 12.93
CA TYR A 46 -4.40 1.40 12.57
C TYR A 46 -4.06 0.02 13.10
N PRO A 47 -5.03 -0.73 13.63
CA PRO A 47 -4.77 -2.11 14.09
C PRO A 47 -4.41 -3.06 12.94
N PHE A 48 -4.76 -2.70 11.69
CA PHE A 48 -4.51 -3.51 10.51
C PHE A 48 -3.25 -3.10 9.75
N ALA A 49 -2.36 -2.29 10.33
CA ALA A 49 -1.15 -1.82 9.65
C ALA A 49 -0.31 -2.98 9.10
N GLY A 50 -0.05 -2.95 7.79
CA GLY A 50 0.70 -3.99 7.09
C GLY A 50 -0.07 -5.26 6.75
N GLU A 51 -1.37 -5.33 7.07
CA GLU A 51 -2.19 -6.50 6.81
C GLU A 51 -3.03 -6.35 5.54
N ILE A 52 -3.03 -7.39 4.70
CA ILE A 52 -3.91 -7.44 3.52
C ILE A 52 -5.36 -7.57 4.00
N ARG A 53 -6.25 -6.77 3.44
CA ARG A 53 -7.65 -6.76 3.83
C ARG A 53 -8.36 -8.08 3.53
N LYS A 54 -9.35 -8.37 4.36
CA LYS A 54 -10.20 -9.56 4.21
C LYS A 54 -11.65 -9.20 3.86
N LEU A 55 -11.94 -7.90 3.74
CA LEU A 55 -13.28 -7.38 3.44
C LEU A 55 -13.28 -6.65 2.11
N ASN A 56 -14.44 -6.64 1.46
CA ASN A 56 -14.66 -5.84 0.25
C ASN A 56 -14.78 -4.37 0.65
N ILE A 57 -14.20 -3.49 -0.16
CA ILE A 57 -14.27 -2.04 0.08
C ILE A 57 -14.66 -1.33 -1.22
N SER A 58 -15.27 -0.18 -1.07
CA SER A 58 -15.60 0.71 -2.18
C SER A 58 -15.40 2.17 -1.74
N LYS A 59 -15.20 3.06 -2.70
CA LYS A 59 -15.01 4.47 -2.45
C LYS A 59 -15.55 5.27 -3.63
N GLY A 60 -16.42 6.24 -3.35
CA GLY A 60 -17.01 7.08 -4.39
C GLY A 60 -17.76 6.29 -5.46
N GLY A 61 -18.43 5.20 -5.09
CA GLY A 61 -19.14 4.33 -6.02
C GLY A 61 -18.27 3.33 -6.75
N PHE A 62 -16.93 3.42 -6.65
CA PHE A 62 -16.01 2.45 -7.24
C PHE A 62 -15.77 1.29 -6.27
N ARG A 63 -15.97 0.08 -6.74
CA ARG A 63 -15.73 -1.13 -5.96
C ARG A 63 -14.37 -1.71 -6.33
N PHE A 64 -13.49 -1.82 -5.35
CA PHE A 64 -12.15 -2.38 -5.53
C PHE A 64 -12.19 -3.91 -5.62
N ALA A 65 -11.05 -4.53 -5.86
CA ALA A 65 -10.94 -5.97 -6.04
C ALA A 65 -11.64 -6.75 -4.92
N ASN A 66 -12.37 -7.80 -5.29
CA ASN A 66 -13.05 -8.67 -4.32
C ASN A 66 -12.02 -9.35 -3.43
N SER A 67 -12.24 -9.31 -2.11
CA SER A 67 -11.31 -9.85 -1.13
C SER A 67 -11.01 -11.34 -1.29
N LEU A 68 -11.96 -12.10 -1.85
CA LEU A 68 -11.77 -13.54 -2.12
C LEU A 68 -10.69 -13.80 -3.16
N TYR A 69 -10.49 -12.85 -4.09
CA TYR A 69 -9.53 -12.98 -5.19
C TYR A 69 -8.32 -12.08 -5.02
N LEU A 70 -8.25 -11.38 -3.89
CA LEU A 70 -7.23 -10.35 -3.68
C LEU A 70 -5.81 -10.92 -3.64
N ILE A 71 -5.59 -12.02 -2.93
CA ILE A 71 -4.25 -12.63 -2.84
C ILE A 71 -3.76 -13.11 -4.22
N PRO A 72 -4.55 -13.87 -5.01
CA PRO A 72 -4.14 -14.22 -6.37
C PRO A 72 -3.91 -13.00 -7.26
N ALA A 73 -4.73 -11.95 -7.13
CA ALA A 73 -4.57 -10.72 -7.89
C ALA A 73 -3.24 -10.02 -7.55
N LEU A 74 -2.91 -9.94 -6.26
CA LEU A 74 -1.65 -9.34 -5.81
C LEU A 74 -0.44 -10.13 -6.29
N GLU A 75 -0.52 -11.46 -6.29
CA GLU A 75 0.55 -12.30 -6.81
C GLU A 75 0.78 -12.06 -8.31
N ALA A 76 -0.30 -11.91 -9.09
CA ALA A 76 -0.22 -11.59 -10.50
C ALA A 76 0.40 -10.21 -10.73
N ILE A 77 0.01 -9.21 -9.96
CA ILE A 77 0.54 -7.85 -10.05
C ILE A 77 2.03 -7.84 -9.71
N GLU A 78 2.43 -8.58 -8.68
CA GLU A 78 3.83 -8.68 -8.26
C GLU A 78 4.74 -9.18 -9.39
N LYS A 79 4.23 -10.07 -10.23
CA LYS A 79 4.96 -10.63 -11.38
C LYS A 79 4.96 -9.71 -12.61
N MET A 80 4.22 -8.63 -12.61
CA MET A 80 4.20 -7.67 -13.73
C MET A 80 5.60 -7.07 -13.92
N PRO A 81 6.01 -6.83 -15.18
CA PRO A 81 7.33 -6.25 -15.45
C PRO A 81 7.43 -4.80 -14.96
N GLU A 82 8.62 -4.38 -14.61
CA GLU A 82 8.90 -3.04 -14.10
C GLU A 82 10.23 -2.48 -14.65
N SER A 83 10.57 -2.87 -15.88
CA SER A 83 11.83 -2.48 -16.53
C SER A 83 11.73 -1.14 -17.27
N THR A 84 10.54 -0.76 -17.71
CA THR A 84 10.31 0.52 -18.39
C THR A 84 9.39 1.42 -17.56
N PHE A 85 9.39 2.71 -17.89
CA PHE A 85 8.52 3.67 -17.22
C PHE A 85 7.03 3.30 -17.37
N GLU A 86 6.60 2.91 -18.57
CA GLU A 86 5.22 2.50 -18.82
C GLU A 86 4.85 1.24 -18.01
N GLU A 87 5.76 0.30 -17.90
CA GLU A 87 5.55 -0.92 -17.11
C GLU A 87 5.41 -0.60 -15.61
N ILE A 88 6.23 0.29 -15.09
CA ILE A 88 6.16 0.74 -13.70
C ILE A 88 4.81 1.41 -13.42
N ILE A 89 4.37 2.30 -14.31
CA ILE A 89 3.09 2.99 -14.18
C ILE A 89 1.92 1.99 -14.26
N ALA A 90 1.97 1.04 -15.19
CA ALA A 90 0.94 0.00 -15.31
C ALA A 90 0.82 -0.83 -14.03
N LYS A 91 1.94 -1.22 -13.46
CA LYS A 91 1.99 -1.99 -12.21
C LYS A 91 1.44 -1.18 -11.04
N TYR A 92 1.80 0.10 -10.95
CA TYR A 92 1.28 1.01 -9.94
C TYR A 92 -0.25 1.13 -10.03
N VAL A 93 -0.79 1.32 -11.24
CA VAL A 93 -2.23 1.46 -11.47
C VAL A 93 -2.96 0.19 -11.04
N GLU A 94 -2.48 -0.99 -11.42
CA GLU A 94 -3.09 -2.26 -11.04
C GLU A 94 -3.07 -2.46 -9.51
N MET A 95 -1.97 -2.11 -8.86
CA MET A 95 -1.86 -2.21 -7.40
C MET A 95 -2.83 -1.25 -6.71
N ASN A 96 -2.99 -0.04 -7.25
CA ASN A 96 -3.93 0.94 -6.70
C ASN A 96 -5.38 0.50 -6.89
N ILE A 97 -5.71 -0.13 -8.03
CA ILE A 97 -7.04 -0.69 -8.29
C ILE A 97 -7.33 -1.85 -7.33
N ALA A 98 -6.35 -2.70 -7.08
CA ALA A 98 -6.49 -3.82 -6.14
C ALA A 98 -6.80 -3.34 -4.72
N HIS A 99 -6.19 -2.23 -4.30
CA HIS A 99 -6.43 -1.64 -2.97
C HIS A 99 -6.27 -2.68 -1.86
N PRO A 100 -5.04 -3.18 -1.60
CA PRO A 100 -4.83 -4.33 -0.73
C PRO A 100 -5.12 -4.08 0.75
N PHE A 101 -5.17 -2.83 1.20
CA PHE A 101 -5.37 -2.48 2.60
C PHE A 101 -6.74 -1.87 2.84
N MET A 102 -7.22 -1.91 4.08
CA MET A 102 -8.50 -1.29 4.45
C MET A 102 -8.46 0.23 4.28
N GLU A 103 -7.34 0.87 4.63
CA GLU A 103 -7.09 2.31 4.51
C GLU A 103 -5.62 2.55 4.19
N GLY A 104 -5.30 3.75 3.74
CA GLY A 104 -3.91 4.14 3.48
C GLY A 104 -3.27 3.57 2.21
N ASN A 105 -4.08 2.99 1.32
CA ASN A 105 -3.59 2.37 0.08
C ASN A 105 -2.81 3.35 -0.81
N GLY A 106 -3.41 4.49 -1.12
CA GLY A 106 -2.78 5.49 -1.97
C GLY A 106 -1.48 6.03 -1.39
N ARG A 107 -1.43 6.23 -0.08
CA ARG A 107 -0.26 6.73 0.62
C ARG A 107 0.88 5.71 0.60
N ALA A 108 0.58 4.44 0.86
CA ALA A 108 1.59 3.39 0.82
C ALA A 108 2.13 3.15 -0.60
N THR A 109 1.27 3.14 -1.62
CA THR A 109 1.69 2.86 -3.00
C THR A 109 2.53 3.99 -3.60
N ARG A 110 2.41 5.22 -3.10
CA ARG A 110 3.20 6.37 -3.59
C ARG A 110 4.62 6.42 -3.03
N ILE A 111 4.89 5.69 -1.98
CA ILE A 111 6.25 5.58 -1.46
C ILE A 111 7.07 4.64 -2.36
#